data_529bdb3580682051bbf4b216731f5e33
#
_entry.id   529bdb3580682051bbf4b216731f5e33
#
_cell.length_a   1.000
_cell.length_b   1.000
_cell.length_c   1.000
_cell.angle_alpha   90.00
_cell.angle_beta   90.00
_cell.angle_gamma   90.00
#
_symmetry.space_group_name_H-M   'P 1'
#
loop_
_entity.id
_entity.type
_entity.pdbx_description
1 polymer ?
#
loop_
_entity_poly.entity_id
_entity_poly.type
_entity_poly.pdbx_seq_one_letter_code
_entity_poly.pdbx_strand_id
1 'polypeptide(L)'
;MNFSELIIKRQSERQYAPRPVESEKIMQCIEAARMAPSACNAQPWKLIVVDEPELKKQLANAVAGKFAGEAWAIVAVVLEKPNAMSQIGSVLKGKEYALMDIGIVVAHFCMQATDLGLGTCIVGWFDERKVRKLLQVPNKKRIPLLLTLGYPTAGLRKKQRKDLNVMYSANQY
;
A
#
# COMPACT_ATOMS: atom_id res chain seq x y z
N MET A 1 -10.78 7.32 -15.90
CA MET A 1 -9.86 8.50 -15.76
C MET A 1 -8.62 8.24 -16.59
N ASN A 2 -8.02 9.24 -17.25
CA ASN A 2 -6.72 8.99 -17.89
C ASN A 2 -5.60 8.92 -16.84
N PHE A 3 -4.43 8.37 -17.21
CA PHE A 3 -3.35 8.14 -16.26
C PHE A 3 -2.80 9.45 -15.65
N SER A 4 -2.68 10.52 -16.43
CA SER A 4 -2.19 11.81 -15.94
C SER A 4 -3.13 12.43 -14.89
N GLU A 5 -4.43 12.33 -15.10
CA GLU A 5 -5.43 12.75 -14.10
C GLU A 5 -5.35 11.90 -12.84
N LEU A 6 -5.18 10.58 -13.02
CA LEU A 6 -5.11 9.62 -11.93
C LEU A 6 -3.93 9.91 -10.99
N ILE A 7 -2.72 10.11 -11.52
CA ILE A 7 -1.53 10.43 -10.72
C ILE A 7 -1.65 11.78 -10.01
N ILE A 8 -2.38 12.74 -10.59
CA ILE A 8 -2.66 14.02 -9.95
C ILE A 8 -3.68 13.82 -8.82
N LYS A 9 -4.72 13.02 -9.03
CA LYS A 9 -5.79 12.80 -8.06
C LYS A 9 -5.35 11.94 -6.87
N ARG A 10 -4.51 10.92 -7.10
CA ARG A 10 -4.03 10.05 -6.02
C ARG A 10 -3.26 10.86 -4.97
N GLN A 11 -3.75 10.84 -3.75
CA GLN A 11 -3.11 11.47 -2.59
C GLN A 11 -3.24 10.57 -1.36
N SER A 12 -2.49 10.84 -0.28
CA SER A 12 -2.64 10.15 1.00
C SER A 12 -3.85 10.71 1.72
N GLU A 13 -4.94 9.95 1.73
CA GLU A 13 -6.19 10.34 2.39
C GLU A 13 -6.14 10.00 3.87
N ARG A 14 -6.65 10.91 4.69
CA ARG A 14 -6.71 10.78 6.15
C ARG A 14 -8.05 11.17 6.74
N GLN A 15 -9.04 11.40 5.90
CA GLN A 15 -10.42 11.68 6.29
C GLN A 15 -11.33 10.84 5.41
N TYR A 16 -12.21 10.07 6.05
CA TYR A 16 -13.05 9.10 5.38
C TYR A 16 -14.50 9.26 5.77
N ALA A 17 -15.40 9.08 4.82
CA ALA A 17 -16.82 8.96 5.10
C ALA A 17 -17.12 7.64 5.83
N PRO A 18 -18.07 7.62 6.76
CA PRO A 18 -18.54 6.40 7.43
C PRO A 18 -19.44 5.59 6.49
N ARG A 19 -18.90 5.25 5.33
CA ARG A 19 -19.59 4.54 4.25
C ARG A 19 -18.87 3.25 3.93
N PRO A 20 -19.59 2.11 3.80
CA PRO A 20 -19.03 0.85 3.33
C PRO A 20 -18.39 0.97 1.96
N VAL A 21 -17.26 0.27 1.78
CA VAL A 21 -16.66 0.05 0.47
C VAL A 21 -17.17 -1.27 -0.06
N GLU A 22 -17.69 -1.25 -1.27
CA GLU A 22 -18.24 -2.43 -1.95
C GLU A 22 -17.14 -3.49 -2.16
N SER A 23 -17.44 -4.75 -1.88
CA SER A 23 -16.50 -5.87 -2.02
C SER A 23 -15.91 -5.98 -3.43
N GLU A 24 -16.69 -5.66 -4.45
CA GLU A 24 -16.25 -5.66 -5.85
C GLU A 24 -15.13 -4.64 -6.08
N LYS A 25 -15.20 -3.45 -5.47
CA LYS A 25 -14.14 -2.44 -5.56
C LYS A 25 -12.87 -2.87 -4.84
N ILE A 26 -13.02 -3.51 -3.69
CA ILE A 26 -11.88 -4.09 -2.96
C ILE A 26 -11.19 -5.15 -3.82
N MET A 27 -11.97 -6.04 -4.44
CA MET A 27 -11.44 -7.08 -5.34
C MET A 27 -10.76 -6.49 -6.57
N GLN A 28 -11.28 -5.41 -7.16
CA GLN A 28 -10.62 -4.72 -8.25
C GLN A 28 -9.27 -4.12 -7.83
N CYS A 29 -9.16 -3.56 -6.62
CA CYS A 29 -7.89 -3.08 -6.09
C CYS A 29 -6.88 -4.22 -5.86
N ILE A 30 -7.35 -5.37 -5.36
CA ILE A 30 -6.52 -6.57 -5.18
C ILE A 30 -6.05 -7.11 -6.53
N GLU A 31 -6.93 -7.13 -7.54
CA GLU A 31 -6.58 -7.59 -8.88
C GLU A 31 -5.54 -6.67 -9.54
N ALA A 32 -5.70 -5.35 -9.43
CA ALA A 32 -4.70 -4.41 -9.91
C ALA A 32 -3.33 -4.63 -9.22
N ALA A 33 -3.34 -4.87 -7.91
CA ALA A 33 -2.14 -5.23 -7.16
C ALA A 33 -1.53 -6.56 -7.64
N ARG A 34 -2.35 -7.57 -7.95
CA ARG A 34 -1.92 -8.87 -8.49
C ARG A 34 -1.22 -8.74 -9.85
N MET A 35 -1.62 -7.77 -10.67
CA MET A 35 -1.02 -7.48 -11.97
C MET A 35 0.30 -6.69 -11.90
N ALA A 36 0.75 -6.32 -10.71
CA ALA A 36 2.01 -5.61 -10.52
C ALA A 36 3.22 -6.47 -10.96
N PRO A 37 4.21 -5.91 -11.66
CA PRO A 37 5.44 -6.61 -11.96
C PRO A 37 6.29 -6.83 -10.71
N SER A 38 7.14 -7.86 -10.74
CA SER A 38 8.10 -8.16 -9.67
C SER A 38 9.40 -8.76 -10.21
N ALA A 39 10.48 -8.63 -9.45
CA ALA A 39 11.76 -9.22 -9.81
C ALA A 39 11.62 -10.74 -10.01
N CYS A 40 12.04 -11.24 -11.18
CA CYS A 40 11.92 -12.66 -11.56
C CYS A 40 10.47 -13.20 -11.41
N ASN A 41 9.48 -12.35 -11.55
CA ASN A 41 8.06 -12.68 -11.34
C ASN A 41 7.79 -13.36 -9.98
N ALA A 42 8.52 -12.96 -8.95
CA ALA A 42 8.51 -13.61 -7.64
C ALA A 42 7.23 -13.34 -6.84
N GLN A 43 6.56 -12.21 -7.09
CA GLN A 43 5.29 -11.81 -6.46
C GLN A 43 5.33 -11.99 -4.92
N PRO A 44 6.31 -11.40 -4.22
CA PRO A 44 6.60 -11.70 -2.82
C PRO A 44 5.67 -10.93 -1.87
N TRP A 45 4.36 -10.98 -2.09
CA TRP A 45 3.37 -10.28 -1.29
C TRP A 45 2.11 -11.10 -1.03
N LYS A 46 1.49 -10.80 0.11
CA LYS A 46 0.12 -11.19 0.44
C LYS A 46 -0.60 -9.99 1.03
N LEU A 47 -1.78 -9.70 0.54
CA LEU A 47 -2.63 -8.65 1.08
C LEU A 47 -3.64 -9.26 2.05
N ILE A 48 -3.76 -8.65 3.24
CA ILE A 48 -4.78 -9.00 4.23
C ILE A 48 -5.68 -7.77 4.39
N VAL A 49 -6.91 -7.86 3.93
CA VAL A 49 -7.91 -6.80 4.08
C VAL A 49 -8.66 -7.03 5.38
N VAL A 50 -8.72 -6.00 6.21
CA VAL A 50 -9.42 -6.02 7.50
C VAL A 50 -10.48 -4.93 7.52
N ASP A 51 -11.73 -5.33 7.44
CA ASP A 51 -12.93 -4.51 7.54
C ASP A 51 -13.80 -4.86 8.75
N GLU A 52 -13.49 -5.97 9.45
CA GLU A 52 -14.14 -6.35 10.69
C GLU A 52 -13.90 -5.24 11.75
N PRO A 53 -14.97 -4.65 12.34
CA PRO A 53 -14.87 -3.40 13.11
C PRO A 53 -13.94 -3.48 14.31
N GLU A 54 -13.97 -4.55 15.10
CA GLU A 54 -13.18 -4.65 16.32
C GLU A 54 -11.69 -4.89 16.00
N LEU A 55 -11.39 -5.78 15.06
CA LEU A 55 -10.03 -6.04 14.63
C LEU A 55 -9.41 -4.80 13.95
N LYS A 56 -10.19 -4.10 13.12
CA LYS A 56 -9.78 -2.83 12.50
C LYS A 56 -9.46 -1.77 13.56
N LYS A 57 -10.28 -1.62 14.60
CA LYS A 57 -10.03 -0.71 15.72
C LYS A 57 -8.73 -1.05 16.45
N GLN A 58 -8.47 -2.33 16.69
CA GLN A 58 -7.22 -2.78 17.33
C GLN A 58 -6.01 -2.49 16.45
N LEU A 59 -6.12 -2.68 15.12
CA LEU A 59 -5.07 -2.33 14.16
C LEU A 59 -4.84 -0.82 14.10
N ALA A 60 -5.89 -0.01 14.09
CA ALA A 60 -5.79 1.45 14.10
C ALA A 60 -5.01 1.96 15.33
N ASN A 61 -5.17 1.31 16.48
CA ASN A 61 -4.41 1.61 17.71
C ASN A 61 -2.92 1.23 17.64
N ALA A 62 -2.49 0.53 16.58
CA ALA A 62 -1.07 0.25 16.32
C ALA A 62 -0.46 1.26 15.34
N VAL A 63 -1.26 2.13 14.72
CA VAL A 63 -0.83 3.15 13.77
C VAL A 63 -0.66 4.50 14.47
N ALA A 64 0.40 5.22 14.11
CA ALA A 64 0.58 6.59 14.57
C ALA A 64 -0.44 7.52 13.88
N GLY A 65 -1.41 8.02 14.65
CA GLY A 65 -2.47 8.91 14.18
C GLY A 65 -3.86 8.28 14.17
N LYS A 66 -4.87 9.09 14.45
CA LYS A 66 -6.27 8.63 14.61
C LYS A 66 -6.96 8.28 13.29
N PHE A 67 -6.45 8.76 12.16
CA PHE A 67 -7.08 8.64 10.83
C PHE A 67 -7.29 7.19 10.37
N ALA A 68 -6.46 6.26 10.85
CA ALA A 68 -6.59 4.85 10.49
C ALA A 68 -7.88 4.22 11.01
N GLY A 69 -8.41 4.72 12.13
CA GLY A 69 -9.69 4.28 12.69
C GLY A 69 -10.91 4.75 11.90
N GLU A 70 -10.79 5.86 11.17
CA GLU A 70 -11.85 6.42 10.33
C GLU A 70 -12.01 5.68 8.99
N ALA A 71 -10.96 5.00 8.53
CA ALA A 71 -11.00 4.25 7.28
C ALA A 71 -12.01 3.11 7.34
N TRP A 72 -12.60 2.77 6.19
CA TRP A 72 -13.47 1.60 6.06
C TRP A 72 -12.71 0.29 6.31
N ALA A 73 -11.54 0.17 5.70
CA ALA A 73 -10.68 -1.00 5.88
C ALA A 73 -9.21 -0.60 6.09
N ILE A 74 -8.46 -1.51 6.71
CA ILE A 74 -6.99 -1.47 6.77
C ILE A 74 -6.48 -2.69 6.01
N VAL A 75 -5.57 -2.48 5.06
CA VAL A 75 -4.94 -3.55 4.29
C VAL A 75 -3.49 -3.70 4.77
N ALA A 76 -3.15 -4.87 5.28
CA ALA A 76 -1.77 -5.20 5.62
C ALA A 76 -1.07 -5.85 4.42
N VAL A 77 0.09 -5.30 4.06
CA VAL A 77 0.93 -5.83 2.99
C VAL A 77 2.00 -6.71 3.63
N VAL A 78 1.82 -8.02 3.55
CA VAL A 78 2.75 -9.00 4.12
C VAL A 78 3.82 -9.34 3.09
N LEU A 79 5.07 -9.26 3.51
CA LEU A 79 6.21 -9.69 2.71
C LEU A 79 6.32 -11.22 2.75
N GLU A 80 6.09 -11.85 1.61
CA GLU A 80 6.25 -13.28 1.41
C GLU A 80 7.69 -13.61 0.98
N LYS A 81 8.07 -14.88 1.15
CA LYS A 81 9.38 -15.35 0.69
C LYS A 81 9.43 -15.31 -0.85
N PRO A 82 10.35 -14.55 -1.46
CA PRO A 82 10.49 -14.54 -2.91
C PRO A 82 11.04 -15.90 -3.42
N ASN A 83 10.92 -16.14 -4.73
CA ASN A 83 11.47 -17.34 -5.36
C ASN A 83 13.02 -17.38 -5.28
N ALA A 84 13.60 -18.55 -5.49
CA ALA A 84 15.05 -18.76 -5.36
C ALA A 84 15.89 -17.82 -6.24
N MET A 85 15.45 -17.56 -7.48
CA MET A 85 16.16 -16.69 -8.42
C MET A 85 16.22 -15.25 -7.92
N SER A 86 15.11 -14.72 -7.43
CA SER A 86 15.05 -13.36 -6.85
C SER A 86 15.90 -13.26 -5.58
N GLN A 87 15.92 -14.30 -4.74
CA GLN A 87 16.78 -14.34 -3.54
C GLN A 87 18.27 -14.32 -3.89
N ILE A 88 18.70 -15.17 -4.83
CA ILE A 88 20.09 -15.21 -5.30
C ILE A 88 20.48 -13.85 -5.88
N GLY A 89 19.64 -13.27 -6.73
CA GLY A 89 19.87 -11.94 -7.31
C GLY A 89 20.00 -10.86 -6.24
N SER A 90 19.17 -10.89 -5.19
CA SER A 90 19.24 -9.95 -4.08
C SER A 90 20.58 -10.02 -3.35
N VAL A 91 21.03 -11.24 -3.02
CA VAL A 91 22.32 -11.45 -2.33
C VAL A 91 23.50 -11.01 -3.20
N LEU A 92 23.56 -11.46 -4.46
CA LEU A 92 24.66 -11.15 -5.38
C LEU A 92 24.77 -9.66 -5.70
N LYS A 93 23.68 -8.92 -5.70
CA LYS A 93 23.64 -7.50 -6.06
C LYS A 93 23.51 -6.55 -4.86
N GLY A 94 23.37 -7.08 -3.65
CA GLY A 94 23.13 -6.27 -2.45
C GLY A 94 21.84 -5.43 -2.53
N LYS A 95 20.78 -5.98 -3.15
CA LYS A 95 19.52 -5.27 -3.37
C LYS A 95 18.35 -6.01 -2.73
N GLU A 96 17.45 -5.26 -2.11
CA GLU A 96 16.22 -5.81 -1.51
C GLU A 96 15.07 -5.80 -2.51
N TYR A 97 15.16 -6.61 -3.58
CA TYR A 97 14.15 -6.65 -4.64
C TYR A 97 12.73 -6.84 -4.12
N ALA A 98 12.54 -7.71 -3.14
CA ALA A 98 11.22 -7.96 -2.58
C ALA A 98 10.58 -6.71 -1.93
N LEU A 99 11.37 -5.83 -1.30
CA LEU A 99 10.87 -4.55 -0.78
C LEU A 99 10.58 -3.54 -1.89
N MET A 100 11.35 -3.56 -2.99
CA MET A 100 11.05 -2.76 -4.18
C MET A 100 9.73 -3.21 -4.80
N ASP A 101 9.51 -4.52 -4.92
CA ASP A 101 8.27 -5.12 -5.42
C ASP A 101 7.04 -4.73 -4.56
N ILE A 102 7.21 -4.66 -3.22
CA ILE A 102 6.16 -4.15 -2.32
C ILE A 102 5.76 -2.72 -2.66
N GLY A 103 6.72 -1.85 -2.98
CA GLY A 103 6.40 -0.48 -3.41
C GLY A 103 5.57 -0.44 -4.70
N ILE A 104 5.87 -1.32 -5.65
CA ILE A 104 5.17 -1.41 -6.93
C ILE A 104 3.74 -1.93 -6.72
N VAL A 105 3.55 -3.03 -5.99
CA VAL A 105 2.21 -3.58 -5.73
C VAL A 105 1.31 -2.59 -4.99
N VAL A 106 1.86 -1.86 -4.02
CA VAL A 106 1.14 -0.82 -3.28
C VAL A 106 0.74 0.33 -4.18
N ALA A 107 1.59 0.74 -5.12
CA ALA A 107 1.26 1.78 -6.09
C ALA A 107 0.08 1.35 -6.99
N HIS A 108 0.08 0.11 -7.50
CA HIS A 108 -1.02 -0.43 -8.32
C HIS A 108 -2.34 -0.43 -7.54
N PHE A 109 -2.32 -0.94 -6.30
CA PHE A 109 -3.50 -0.91 -5.42
C PHE A 109 -4.05 0.51 -5.24
N CYS A 110 -3.18 1.47 -4.90
CA CYS A 110 -3.57 2.85 -4.62
C CYS A 110 -4.10 3.57 -5.88
N MET A 111 -3.52 3.30 -7.04
CA MET A 111 -4.00 3.87 -8.31
C MET A 111 -5.39 3.34 -8.66
N GLN A 112 -5.62 2.03 -8.55
CA GLN A 112 -6.93 1.44 -8.79
C GLN A 112 -7.97 1.97 -7.79
N ALA A 113 -7.64 2.05 -6.52
CA ALA A 113 -8.54 2.63 -5.53
C ALA A 113 -8.94 4.06 -5.90
N THR A 114 -7.98 4.88 -6.35
CA THR A 114 -8.25 6.26 -6.77
C THR A 114 -9.15 6.32 -8.01
N ASP A 115 -8.95 5.43 -8.98
CA ASP A 115 -9.80 5.35 -10.20
C ASP A 115 -11.24 4.98 -9.86
N LEU A 116 -11.44 4.16 -8.82
CA LEU A 116 -12.75 3.77 -8.30
C LEU A 116 -13.39 4.82 -7.37
N GLY A 117 -12.75 5.99 -7.19
CA GLY A 117 -13.22 7.04 -6.30
C GLY A 117 -12.95 6.78 -4.81
N LEU A 118 -12.09 5.79 -4.50
CA LEU A 118 -11.65 5.50 -3.14
C LEU A 118 -10.37 6.27 -2.79
N GLY A 119 -10.17 6.49 -1.51
CA GLY A 119 -8.97 7.09 -0.93
C GLY A 119 -8.13 6.06 -0.20
N THR A 120 -6.82 6.25 -0.26
CA THR A 120 -5.85 5.42 0.46
C THR A 120 -4.80 6.27 1.15
N CYS A 121 -4.24 5.77 2.26
CA CYS A 121 -3.00 6.29 2.82
C CYS A 121 -2.03 5.14 3.06
N ILE A 122 -0.80 5.27 2.53
CA ILE A 122 0.29 4.34 2.78
C ILE A 122 0.88 4.68 4.15
N VAL A 123 0.96 3.69 5.03
CA VAL A 123 1.42 3.83 6.41
C VAL A 123 2.62 2.94 6.64
N GLY A 124 3.77 3.56 6.91
CA GLY A 124 5.01 2.86 7.30
C GLY A 124 5.30 2.98 8.81
N TRP A 125 4.64 3.89 9.53
CA TRP A 125 4.87 4.11 10.95
C TRP A 125 3.77 3.49 11.79
N PHE A 126 4.01 2.27 12.25
CA PHE A 126 3.10 1.49 13.09
C PHE A 126 3.88 0.44 13.90
N ASP A 127 3.26 -0.12 14.93
CA ASP A 127 3.80 -1.23 15.69
C ASP A 127 3.62 -2.55 14.92
N GLU A 128 4.64 -2.93 14.14
CA GLU A 128 4.62 -4.15 13.32
C GLU A 128 4.42 -5.42 14.16
N ARG A 129 4.96 -5.48 15.38
CA ARG A 129 4.84 -6.67 16.25
C ARG A 129 3.41 -6.87 16.69
N LYS A 130 2.75 -5.78 17.09
CA LYS A 130 1.34 -5.78 17.47
C LYS A 130 0.45 -6.18 16.29
N VAL A 131 0.67 -5.59 15.11
CA VAL A 131 -0.08 -5.91 13.90
C VAL A 131 0.09 -7.38 13.51
N ARG A 132 1.31 -7.92 13.52
CA ARG A 132 1.56 -9.35 13.25
C ARG A 132 0.78 -10.26 14.19
N LYS A 133 0.78 -9.94 15.48
CA LYS A 133 0.05 -10.72 16.49
C LYS A 133 -1.45 -10.69 16.24
N LEU A 134 -2.02 -9.52 15.98
CA LEU A 134 -3.44 -9.34 15.71
C LEU A 134 -3.88 -10.10 14.45
N LEU A 135 -3.07 -10.06 13.40
CA LEU A 135 -3.37 -10.71 12.12
C LEU A 135 -2.89 -12.17 12.03
N GLN A 136 -2.34 -12.71 13.11
CA GLN A 136 -1.78 -14.07 13.18
C GLN A 136 -0.74 -14.33 12.06
N VAL A 137 -0.01 -13.29 11.65
CA VAL A 137 1.07 -13.41 10.67
C VAL A 137 2.29 -14.06 11.34
N PRO A 138 2.87 -15.11 10.74
CA PRO A 138 4.03 -15.81 11.31
C PRO A 138 5.20 -14.87 11.63
N ASN A 139 5.89 -15.10 12.77
CA ASN A 139 6.97 -14.23 13.24
C ASN A 139 8.14 -14.05 12.25
N LYS A 140 8.32 -15.00 11.33
CA LYS A 140 9.35 -14.96 10.27
C LYS A 140 9.00 -14.00 9.13
N LYS A 141 7.75 -13.54 9.04
CA LYS A 141 7.29 -12.63 8.00
C LYS A 141 7.30 -11.19 8.50
N ARG A 142 7.45 -10.27 7.57
CA ARG A 142 7.43 -8.84 7.80
C ARG A 142 6.13 -8.25 7.23
N ILE A 143 5.69 -7.15 7.82
CA ILE A 143 4.62 -6.31 7.29
C ILE A 143 5.23 -4.92 7.05
N PRO A 144 5.82 -4.68 5.85
CA PRO A 144 6.48 -3.41 5.58
C PRO A 144 5.54 -2.20 5.60
N LEU A 145 4.30 -2.38 5.14
CA LEU A 145 3.34 -1.30 4.96
C LEU A 145 1.92 -1.75 5.35
N LEU A 146 1.16 -0.78 5.85
CA LEU A 146 -0.30 -0.84 5.91
C LEU A 146 -0.88 0.18 4.92
N LEU A 147 -2.10 -0.07 4.45
CA LEU A 147 -2.88 0.88 3.68
C LEU A 147 -4.20 1.11 4.40
N THR A 148 -4.64 2.36 4.50
CA THR A 148 -6.04 2.64 4.81
C THR A 148 -6.82 2.73 3.52
N LEU A 149 -8.11 2.34 3.55
CA LEU A 149 -9.01 2.34 2.39
C LEU A 149 -10.40 2.82 2.81
N GLY A 150 -10.99 3.71 2.03
CA GLY A 150 -12.34 4.21 2.28
C GLY A 150 -12.72 5.30 1.29
N TYR A 151 -13.93 5.85 1.43
CA TYR A 151 -14.37 7.00 0.63
C TYR A 151 -13.78 8.29 1.20
N PRO A 152 -12.99 9.06 0.43
CA PRO A 152 -12.37 10.28 0.92
C PRO A 152 -13.42 11.39 1.09
N THR A 153 -13.28 12.20 2.14
CA THR A 153 -14.09 13.41 2.37
C THR A 153 -13.30 14.70 2.16
N ALA A 154 -11.96 14.61 2.18
CA ALA A 154 -11.11 15.77 1.94
C ALA A 154 -11.03 16.11 0.44
N GLY A 155 -10.97 17.41 0.14
CA GLY A 155 -10.70 17.90 -1.20
C GLY A 155 -9.27 17.57 -1.70
N LEU A 156 -9.08 17.71 -3.01
CA LEU A 156 -7.77 17.54 -3.62
C LEU A 156 -6.81 18.64 -3.15
N ARG A 157 -5.68 18.23 -2.58
CA ARG A 157 -4.64 19.15 -2.11
C ARG A 157 -3.65 19.46 -3.23
N LYS A 158 -3.15 20.71 -3.27
CA LYS A 158 -2.04 21.08 -4.16
C LYS A 158 -0.83 20.19 -3.83
N LYS A 159 -0.35 19.45 -4.82
CA LYS A 159 0.84 18.61 -4.67
C LYS A 159 2.10 19.47 -4.62
N GLN A 160 2.90 19.25 -3.59
CA GLN A 160 4.25 19.78 -3.52
C GLN A 160 5.21 18.74 -4.09
N ARG A 161 6.06 19.15 -5.03
CA ARG A 161 7.09 18.31 -5.66
C ARG A 161 8.37 19.14 -5.76
N LYS A 162 9.49 18.45 -5.75
CA LYS A 162 10.78 19.06 -6.11
C LYS A 162 10.73 19.48 -7.58
N ASP A 163 11.54 20.47 -7.92
CA ASP A 163 11.70 20.89 -9.31
C ASP A 163 12.26 19.76 -10.16
N LEU A 164 11.90 19.74 -11.43
CA LEU A 164 12.26 18.64 -12.33
C LEU A 164 13.79 18.50 -12.47
N ASN A 165 14.53 19.59 -12.52
CA ASN A 165 15.99 19.62 -12.59
C ASN A 165 16.69 19.02 -11.36
N VAL A 166 16.01 18.88 -10.22
CA VAL A 166 16.53 18.22 -9.02
C VAL A 166 16.30 16.70 -9.07
N MET A 167 15.33 16.26 -9.89
CA MET A 167 14.92 14.86 -9.97
C MET A 167 15.40 14.16 -11.25
N TYR A 168 15.85 14.94 -12.22
CA TYR A 168 16.20 14.44 -13.54
C TYR A 168 17.52 15.05 -14.01
N SER A 169 18.37 14.20 -14.53
CA SER A 169 19.53 14.58 -15.33
C SER A 169 19.65 13.66 -16.54
N ALA A 170 20.19 14.13 -17.66
CA ALA A 170 20.42 13.33 -18.84
C ALA A 170 21.86 12.79 -18.85
N ASN A 171 21.99 11.48 -19.07
CA ASN A 171 23.25 10.72 -19.27
C ASN A 171 24.16 10.64 -18.04
N GLN A 172 24.24 11.64 -17.18
CA GLN A 172 25.10 11.69 -16.00
C GLN A 172 24.32 12.24 -14.80
N TYR A 173 24.86 11.97 -13.57
CA TYR A 173 24.29 12.50 -12.33
C TYR A 173 24.33 14.00 -12.26
#